data_999ae29d282a05f027352d559ec470b7
#
_entry.id   999ae29d282a05f027352d559ec470b7
#
_cell.length_a   1.000
_cell.length_b   1.000
_cell.length_c   1.000
_cell.angle_alpha   90.00
_cell.angle_beta   90.00
_cell.angle_gamma   90.00
#
_symmetry.space_group_name_H-M   'P 1'
#
loop_
_entity.id
_entity.type
_entity.pdbx_description
1 polymer ?
#
loop_
_entity_poly.entity_id
_entity_poly.type
_entity_poly.pdbx_seq_one_letter_code
_entity_poly.pdbx_strand_id
1 'polypeptide(L)'
;MNRLAEILEEKGGEVLEIRAEASVLEAVQAMVENNVGSLLVKDAGEVVGIVTERDYLRRVTLQGRTEEAPVSEIMSSPLVVATRETTIDECMALMTDRRIRHVPVVEEGNVVGLVSIGDLVKFKSKLQTFEIQFLNDYITAG
;
A
#
# COMPACT_ATOMS: atom_id res chain seq x y z
N MET A 1 16.16 14.40 2.34
CA MET A 1 14.71 14.18 2.25
C MET A 1 14.39 12.73 2.59
N ASN A 2 13.27 12.51 3.26
CA ASN A 2 12.88 11.15 3.66
C ASN A 2 12.33 10.37 2.45
N ARG A 3 12.76 9.12 2.34
CA ARG A 3 12.45 8.25 1.21
C ARG A 3 11.68 7.01 1.65
N LEU A 4 11.03 6.34 0.71
CA LEU A 4 10.26 5.12 1.00
C LEU A 4 11.14 4.01 1.57
N ALA A 5 12.43 3.99 1.24
CA ALA A 5 13.37 3.04 1.82
C ALA A 5 13.34 3.05 3.34
N GLU A 6 13.19 4.22 3.97
CA GLU A 6 13.15 4.35 5.43
C GLU A 6 11.90 3.70 6.02
N ILE A 7 10.76 3.83 5.35
CA ILE A 7 9.52 3.18 5.78
C ILE A 7 9.65 1.67 5.69
N LEU A 8 10.24 1.17 4.60
CA LEU A 8 10.40 -0.26 4.41
C LEU A 8 11.38 -0.87 5.41
N GLU A 9 12.39 -0.13 5.83
CA GLU A 9 13.32 -0.57 6.87
C GLU A 9 12.61 -0.80 8.20
N GLU A 10 11.65 0.05 8.56
CA GLU A 10 10.86 -0.11 9.79
C GLU A 10 9.77 -1.16 9.65
N LYS A 11 9.06 -1.13 8.54
CA LYS A 11 7.89 -1.98 8.29
C LYS A 11 8.27 -3.39 7.88
N GLY A 12 9.40 -3.54 7.18
CA GLY A 12 9.79 -4.75 6.50
C GLY A 12 9.24 -4.80 5.08
N GLY A 13 9.80 -5.69 4.29
CA GLY A 13 9.46 -5.84 2.87
C GLY A 13 8.47 -6.96 2.58
N GLU A 14 7.86 -7.54 3.61
CA GLU A 14 6.89 -8.61 3.39
C GLU A 14 5.63 -8.08 2.73
N VAL A 15 5.23 -8.72 1.62
CA VAL A 15 4.06 -8.34 0.85
C VAL A 15 3.19 -9.57 0.65
N LEU A 16 1.91 -9.43 1.00
CA LEU A 16 0.95 -10.51 0.83
C LEU A 16 0.43 -10.53 -0.60
N GLU A 17 0.32 -11.72 -1.16
CA GLU A 17 -0.05 -11.95 -2.53
C GLU A 17 -1.22 -12.92 -2.63
N ILE A 18 -1.97 -12.84 -3.72
CA ILE A 18 -3.03 -13.78 -4.05
C ILE A 18 -2.97 -14.08 -5.54
N ARG A 19 -3.38 -15.28 -5.93
CA ARG A 19 -3.40 -15.66 -7.35
C ARG A 19 -4.58 -15.03 -8.06
N ALA A 20 -4.39 -14.66 -9.31
CA ALA A 20 -5.41 -14.00 -10.13
C ALA A 20 -6.72 -14.79 -10.23
N GLU A 21 -6.63 -16.11 -10.23
CA GLU A 21 -7.79 -17.00 -10.34
C GLU A 21 -8.46 -17.31 -8.99
N ALA A 22 -7.87 -16.88 -7.86
CA ALA A 22 -8.52 -17.02 -6.56
C ALA A 22 -9.80 -16.20 -6.51
N SER A 23 -10.76 -16.61 -5.69
CA SER A 23 -12.04 -15.92 -5.61
C SER A 23 -11.91 -14.60 -4.83
N VAL A 24 -12.83 -13.68 -5.11
CA VAL A 24 -12.95 -12.43 -4.35
C VAL A 24 -13.11 -12.73 -2.86
N LEU A 25 -13.89 -13.76 -2.50
CA LEU A 25 -14.08 -14.15 -1.10
C LEU A 25 -12.76 -14.57 -0.46
N GLU A 26 -11.93 -15.36 -1.16
CA GLU A 26 -10.61 -15.74 -0.65
C GLU A 26 -9.72 -14.52 -0.41
N ALA A 27 -9.81 -13.52 -1.29
CA ALA A 27 -9.06 -12.26 -1.11
C ALA A 27 -9.53 -11.51 0.14
N VAL A 28 -10.84 -11.40 0.34
CA VAL A 28 -11.40 -10.74 1.52
C VAL A 28 -10.98 -11.48 2.81
N GLN A 29 -11.06 -12.80 2.80
CA GLN A 29 -10.64 -13.61 3.94
C GLN A 29 -9.15 -13.38 4.27
N ALA A 30 -8.30 -13.36 3.25
CA ALA A 30 -6.88 -13.12 3.43
C ALA A 30 -6.60 -11.72 4.01
N MET A 31 -7.31 -10.71 3.53
CA MET A 31 -7.17 -9.35 4.05
C MET A 31 -7.59 -9.25 5.52
N VAL A 32 -8.71 -9.86 5.87
CA VAL A 32 -9.21 -9.85 7.25
C VAL A 32 -8.27 -10.63 8.19
N GLU A 33 -7.87 -11.84 7.81
CA GLU A 33 -6.99 -12.68 8.61
C GLU A 33 -5.62 -12.05 8.87
N ASN A 34 -5.10 -11.32 7.89
CA ASN A 34 -3.79 -10.69 8.00
C ASN A 34 -3.85 -9.21 8.40
N ASN A 35 -5.06 -8.69 8.64
CA ASN A 35 -5.30 -7.30 9.03
C ASN A 35 -4.64 -6.31 8.06
N VAL A 36 -4.84 -6.52 6.77
CA VAL A 36 -4.33 -5.65 5.72
C VAL A 36 -5.47 -5.20 4.81
N GLY A 37 -5.29 -4.07 4.14
CA GLY A 37 -6.30 -3.50 3.25
C GLY A 37 -6.04 -3.75 1.77
N SER A 38 -5.01 -4.52 1.43
CA SER A 38 -4.66 -4.80 0.04
C SER A 38 -3.86 -6.08 -0.10
N LEU A 39 -3.91 -6.66 -1.30
CA LEU A 39 -3.10 -7.82 -1.69
C LEU A 39 -2.59 -7.58 -3.10
N LEU A 40 -1.35 -7.98 -3.38
CA LEU A 40 -0.86 -8.02 -4.75
C LEU A 40 -1.45 -9.24 -5.44
N VAL A 41 -1.81 -9.08 -6.70
CA VAL A 41 -2.39 -10.15 -7.50
C VAL A 41 -1.31 -10.67 -8.45
N LYS A 42 -1.08 -11.98 -8.41
CA LYS A 42 -0.11 -12.64 -9.28
C LYS A 42 -0.77 -13.54 -10.30
N ASP A 43 -0.21 -13.54 -11.51
CA ASP A 43 -0.59 -14.46 -12.56
C ASP A 43 0.69 -14.97 -13.23
N ALA A 44 0.83 -16.28 -13.35
CA ALA A 44 2.02 -16.92 -13.94
C ALA A 44 3.32 -16.42 -13.33
N GLY A 45 3.36 -16.20 -12.03
CA GLY A 45 4.56 -15.77 -11.31
C GLY A 45 4.86 -14.28 -11.36
N GLU A 46 4.03 -13.49 -12.06
CA GLU A 46 4.21 -12.05 -12.19
C GLU A 46 3.10 -11.29 -11.48
N VAL A 47 3.44 -10.15 -10.87
CA VAL A 47 2.45 -9.27 -10.26
C VAL A 47 1.73 -8.52 -11.38
N VAL A 48 0.42 -8.71 -11.48
CA VAL A 48 -0.41 -8.14 -12.55
C VAL A 48 -1.36 -7.06 -12.07
N GLY A 49 -1.59 -6.95 -10.78
CA GLY A 49 -2.50 -5.95 -10.24
C GLY A 49 -2.45 -5.90 -8.73
N ILE A 50 -3.33 -5.10 -8.17
CA ILE A 50 -3.54 -4.99 -6.73
C ILE A 50 -5.04 -5.02 -6.46
N VAL A 51 -5.46 -5.73 -5.43
CA VAL A 51 -6.84 -5.71 -4.97
C VAL A 51 -6.89 -5.08 -3.59
N THR A 52 -7.84 -4.17 -3.39
CA THR A 52 -7.99 -3.41 -2.16
C THR A 52 -9.41 -3.53 -1.62
N GLU A 53 -9.59 -3.14 -0.36
CA GLU A 53 -10.93 -3.05 0.24
C GLU A 53 -11.85 -2.16 -0.59
N ARG A 54 -11.31 -1.10 -1.18
CA ARG A 54 -12.07 -0.19 -2.03
C ARG A 54 -12.55 -0.87 -3.30
N ASP A 55 -11.71 -1.72 -3.91
CA ASP A 55 -12.12 -2.51 -5.08
C ASP A 55 -13.31 -3.40 -4.74
N TYR A 56 -13.28 -4.04 -3.57
CA TYR A 56 -14.41 -4.84 -3.10
C TYR A 56 -15.69 -4.02 -2.98
N LEU A 57 -15.62 -2.88 -2.30
CA LEU A 57 -16.79 -2.02 -2.12
C LEU A 57 -17.35 -1.53 -3.44
N ARG A 58 -16.49 -1.13 -4.37
CA ARG A 58 -16.93 -0.58 -5.66
C ARG A 58 -17.44 -1.65 -6.62
N ARG A 59 -16.74 -2.75 -6.73
CA ARG A 59 -16.99 -3.76 -7.76
C ARG A 59 -17.97 -4.83 -7.32
N VAL A 60 -17.90 -5.24 -6.08
CA VAL A 60 -18.80 -6.27 -5.56
C VAL A 60 -20.08 -5.64 -5.03
N THR A 61 -19.98 -4.71 -4.10
CA THR A 61 -21.15 -4.12 -3.46
C THR A 61 -21.96 -3.22 -4.38
N LEU A 62 -21.31 -2.34 -5.13
CA LEU A 62 -22.02 -1.38 -5.99
C LEU A 62 -22.30 -1.90 -7.39
N GLN A 63 -21.36 -2.64 -8.00
CA GLN A 63 -21.50 -3.11 -9.37
C GLN A 63 -22.08 -4.52 -9.49
N GLY A 64 -22.31 -5.18 -8.35
CA GLY A 64 -22.98 -6.48 -8.33
C GLY A 64 -22.13 -7.67 -8.77
N ARG A 65 -20.81 -7.56 -8.77
CA ARG A 65 -19.94 -8.71 -9.00
C ARG A 65 -20.06 -9.68 -7.85
N THR A 66 -19.96 -10.98 -8.11
CA THR A 66 -20.10 -11.98 -7.07
C THR A 66 -18.79 -12.23 -6.33
N GLU A 67 -18.91 -12.68 -5.08
CA GLU A 67 -17.74 -13.05 -4.28
C GLU A 67 -17.05 -14.33 -4.79
N GLU A 68 -17.70 -15.06 -5.68
CA GLU A 68 -17.16 -16.25 -6.33
C GLU A 68 -16.33 -15.93 -7.57
N ALA A 69 -16.43 -14.70 -8.09
CA ALA A 69 -15.67 -14.27 -9.26
C ALA A 69 -14.17 -14.30 -8.96
N PRO A 70 -13.32 -14.51 -10.00
CA PRO A 70 -11.87 -14.44 -9.78
C PRO A 70 -11.45 -13.01 -9.42
N VAL A 71 -10.47 -12.89 -8.55
CA VAL A 71 -9.99 -11.60 -8.06
C VAL A 71 -9.48 -10.70 -9.21
N SER A 72 -9.01 -11.31 -10.30
CA SER A 72 -8.58 -10.57 -11.49
C SER A 72 -9.69 -9.68 -12.08
N GLU A 73 -10.95 -10.00 -11.85
CA GLU A 73 -12.06 -9.20 -12.35
C GLU A 73 -12.29 -7.91 -11.56
N ILE A 74 -11.81 -7.85 -10.32
CA ILE A 74 -12.00 -6.66 -9.47
C ILE A 74 -10.70 -5.91 -9.16
N MET A 75 -9.55 -6.49 -9.47
CA MET A 75 -8.26 -5.85 -9.19
C MET A 75 -8.07 -4.56 -9.99
N SER A 76 -7.23 -3.68 -9.48
CA SER A 76 -6.78 -2.48 -10.19
C SER A 76 -5.51 -2.81 -10.96
N SER A 77 -5.47 -2.42 -12.24
CA SER A 77 -4.30 -2.58 -13.10
C SER A 77 -4.37 -1.54 -14.22
N PRO A 78 -3.23 -1.15 -14.86
CA PRO A 78 -1.87 -1.54 -14.47
C PRO A 78 -1.46 -0.99 -13.10
N LEU A 79 -0.39 -1.57 -12.52
CA LEU A 79 0.12 -1.12 -11.24
C LEU A 79 0.77 0.26 -11.35
N VAL A 80 0.48 1.11 -10.38
CA VAL A 80 1.21 2.35 -10.16
C VAL A 80 2.26 2.03 -9.10
N VAL A 81 3.53 2.20 -9.42
CA VAL A 81 4.64 1.78 -8.58
C VAL A 81 5.56 2.94 -8.23
N ALA A 82 6.33 2.76 -7.17
CA ALA A 82 7.39 3.68 -6.77
C ALA A 82 8.68 2.89 -6.54
N THR A 83 9.77 3.57 -6.25
CA THR A 83 11.04 2.94 -5.92
C THR A 83 11.46 3.30 -4.51
N ARG A 84 12.50 2.66 -3.99
CA ARG A 84 13.05 3.01 -2.67
C ARG A 84 13.49 4.46 -2.60
N GLU A 85 13.91 5.03 -3.73
CA GLU A 85 14.41 6.39 -3.83
C GLU A 85 13.30 7.45 -3.86
N THR A 86 12.07 7.05 -4.14
CA THR A 86 10.92 7.95 -4.14
C THR A 86 10.77 8.58 -2.75
N THR A 87 10.64 9.92 -2.69
CA THR A 87 10.43 10.59 -1.42
C THR A 87 9.01 10.37 -0.91
N ILE A 88 8.84 10.54 0.39
CA ILE A 88 7.51 10.41 1.00
C ILE A 88 6.55 11.43 0.40
N ASP A 89 6.99 12.67 0.20
CA ASP A 89 6.14 13.70 -0.40
C ASP A 89 5.78 13.38 -1.86
N GLU A 90 6.72 12.85 -2.64
CA GLU A 90 6.43 12.41 -4.00
C GLU A 90 5.40 11.27 -4.02
N CYS A 91 5.52 10.33 -3.08
CA CYS A 91 4.57 9.23 -2.98
C CYS A 91 3.18 9.70 -2.56
N MET A 92 3.09 10.65 -1.63
CA MET A 92 1.82 11.25 -1.23
C MET A 92 1.16 11.97 -2.41
N ALA A 93 1.93 12.72 -3.18
CA ALA A 93 1.44 13.39 -4.38
C ALA A 93 0.93 12.37 -5.41
N LEU A 94 1.65 11.27 -5.60
CA LEU A 94 1.26 10.20 -6.51
C LEU A 94 -0.08 9.58 -6.08
N MET A 95 -0.22 9.29 -4.80
CA MET A 95 -1.46 8.72 -4.25
C MET A 95 -2.64 9.67 -4.44
N THR A 96 -2.42 10.95 -4.22
CA THR A 96 -3.46 11.97 -4.38
C THR A 96 -3.85 12.12 -5.85
N ASP A 97 -2.88 12.22 -6.74
CA ASP A 97 -3.11 12.38 -8.17
C ASP A 97 -3.85 11.19 -8.78
N ARG A 98 -3.44 9.98 -8.40
CA ARG A 98 -4.02 8.75 -8.92
C ARG A 98 -5.20 8.24 -8.12
N ARG A 99 -5.52 8.88 -7.00
CA ARG A 99 -6.61 8.48 -6.07
C ARG A 99 -6.46 7.05 -5.60
N ILE A 100 -5.24 6.69 -5.21
CA ILE A 100 -4.90 5.37 -4.68
C ILE A 100 -4.30 5.54 -3.30
N ARG A 101 -4.40 4.49 -2.47
CA ARG A 101 -3.92 4.51 -1.09
C ARG A 101 -2.83 3.48 -0.82
N HIS A 102 -2.44 2.72 -1.83
CA HIS A 102 -1.43 1.67 -1.73
C HIS A 102 -0.55 1.75 -2.97
N VAL A 103 0.76 1.74 -2.76
CA VAL A 103 1.73 1.80 -3.85
C VAL A 103 2.80 0.73 -3.62
N PRO A 104 2.92 -0.22 -4.55
CA PRO A 104 4.02 -1.18 -4.50
C PRO A 104 5.36 -0.47 -4.76
N VAL A 105 6.38 -0.88 -4.04
CA VAL A 105 7.75 -0.41 -4.23
C VAL A 105 8.51 -1.48 -4.99
N VAL A 106 9.13 -1.08 -6.11
CA VAL A 106 9.85 -2.01 -6.98
C VAL A 106 11.34 -1.71 -7.00
N GLU A 107 12.13 -2.75 -7.21
CA GLU A 107 13.58 -2.67 -7.39
C GLU A 107 13.97 -3.76 -8.38
N GLU A 108 14.67 -3.36 -9.43
CA GLU A 108 15.10 -4.28 -10.48
C GLU A 108 13.96 -5.16 -11.04
N GLY A 109 12.78 -4.57 -11.22
CA GLY A 109 11.62 -5.26 -11.78
C GLY A 109 10.81 -6.10 -10.78
N ASN A 110 11.25 -6.20 -9.54
CA ASN A 110 10.58 -6.99 -8.51
C ASN A 110 9.95 -6.10 -7.45
N VAL A 111 8.80 -6.52 -6.92
CA VAL A 111 8.17 -5.82 -5.79
C VAL A 111 8.94 -6.17 -4.53
N VAL A 112 9.47 -5.15 -3.85
CA VAL A 112 10.24 -5.31 -2.62
C VAL A 112 9.49 -4.82 -1.38
N GLY A 113 8.33 -4.23 -1.56
CA GLY A 113 7.49 -3.78 -0.45
C GLY A 113 6.22 -3.13 -0.95
N LEU A 114 5.37 -2.77 0.00
CA LEU A 114 4.11 -2.09 -0.27
C LEU A 114 3.93 -1.01 0.78
N VAL A 115 3.67 0.21 0.36
CA VAL A 115 3.39 1.31 1.28
C VAL A 115 1.95 1.77 1.13
N SER A 116 1.32 2.09 2.25
CA SER A 116 -0.03 2.64 2.29
C SER A 116 0.00 4.10 2.70
N ILE A 117 -1.12 4.81 2.44
CA ILE A 117 -1.25 6.19 2.93
C ILE A 117 -1.09 6.24 4.45
N GLY A 118 -1.57 5.22 5.16
CA GLY A 118 -1.39 5.12 6.61
C GLY A 118 0.08 5.05 7.02
N ASP A 119 0.90 4.33 6.27
CA ASP A 119 2.34 4.24 6.52
C ASP A 119 3.01 5.62 6.37
N LEU A 120 2.62 6.38 5.33
CA LEU A 120 3.17 7.71 5.08
C LEU A 120 2.77 8.70 6.17
N VAL A 121 1.50 8.68 6.54
CA VAL A 121 0.97 9.56 7.60
C VAL A 121 1.65 9.25 8.94
N LYS A 122 1.77 7.98 9.27
CA LYS A 122 2.44 7.53 10.50
C LYS A 122 3.88 8.02 10.55
N PHE A 123 4.61 7.89 9.45
CA PHE A 123 6.01 8.34 9.38
C PHE A 123 6.10 9.86 9.58
N LYS A 124 5.26 10.62 8.89
CA LYS A 124 5.23 12.08 9.04
C LYS A 124 4.84 12.52 10.44
N SER A 125 3.89 11.83 11.06
CA SER A 125 3.47 12.12 12.44
C SER A 125 4.61 11.90 13.44
N LYS A 126 5.41 10.87 13.25
CA LYS A 126 6.58 10.63 14.08
C LYS A 126 7.61 11.76 13.95
N LEU A 127 7.86 12.22 12.73
CA LEU A 127 8.78 13.33 12.49
C LEU A 127 8.28 14.61 13.16
N GLN A 128 7.01 14.93 13.01
CA GLN A 128 6.42 16.13 13.61
C GLN A 128 6.50 16.07 15.14
N THR A 129 6.20 14.94 15.73
CA THR A 129 6.28 14.75 17.17
C THR A 129 7.73 14.95 17.67
N PHE A 130 8.69 14.40 16.93
CA PHE A 130 10.11 14.56 17.26
C PHE A 130 10.52 16.03 17.19
N GLU A 131 10.13 16.76 16.14
CA GLU A 131 10.42 18.17 15.98
C GLU A 131 9.82 19.01 17.09
N ILE A 132 8.58 18.76 17.45
CA ILE A 132 7.89 19.47 18.54
C ILE A 132 8.60 19.24 19.86
N GLN A 133 8.98 18.00 20.15
CA GLN A 133 9.71 17.67 21.38
C GLN A 133 11.06 18.35 21.42
N PHE A 134 11.80 18.34 20.32
CA PHE A 134 13.09 19.02 20.21
C PHE A 134 12.97 20.52 20.50
N LEU A 135 11.97 21.17 19.92
CA LEU A 135 11.72 22.59 20.15
C LEU A 135 11.33 22.87 21.60
N ASN A 136 10.53 22.04 22.20
CA ASN A 136 10.15 22.16 23.60
C ASN A 136 11.36 22.01 24.50
N ASP A 137 12.22 21.06 24.24
CA ASP A 137 13.44 20.84 25.03
C ASP A 137 14.39 22.04 24.89
N TYR A 138 14.50 22.61 23.70
CA TYR A 138 15.32 23.78 23.43
C TYR A 138 14.80 24.99 24.22
N ILE A 139 13.51 25.24 24.19
CA ILE A 139 12.86 26.35 24.92
C ILE A 139 13.04 26.16 26.42
N THR A 140 12.89 24.93 26.92
CA THR A 140 13.00 24.63 28.33
C THR A 140 14.44 24.75 28.85
N ALA A 141 15.40 24.42 28.00
CA ALA A 141 16.84 24.51 28.35
C ALA A 141 17.36 25.94 28.33
N GLY A 142 16.70 26.83 27.59
CA GLY A 142 17.08 28.23 27.49
C GLY A 142 16.52 29.07 28.61
#